data_95e35dc1de6d92e0b5c848d227d7ec4c
#
_entry.id   95e35dc1de6d92e0b5c848d227d7ec4c
#
_cell.length_a   1.000
_cell.length_b   1.000
_cell.length_c   1.000
_cell.angle_alpha   90.00
_cell.angle_beta   90.00
_cell.angle_gamma   90.00
#
_symmetry.space_group_name_H-M   'P 1'
#
loop_
_entity.id
_entity.type
_entity.pdbx_description
1 polymer ?
#
loop_
_entity_poly.entity_id
_entity_poly.type
_entity_poly.pdbx_seq_one_letter_code
_entity_poly.pdbx_strand_id
1 'polypeptide(L)'
;VKKVVAACPHCFNSLSKEYPALGGDFEVIHHSQLLSRLVAEGKLTPKRFNAKVTYHDPCYLGRHSRVYEPPRAVIESVPGVESVEMHRCREKGFCCGAGGARMWLEEKIGKRVNLERTDEALGTGADVVSTACPFCLIMLDDAVKERQRDEEVKVLDISQILERSMSPPPPPAGSLGEPIGL
;
A
#
# COMPACT_ATOMS: atom_id res chain seq x y z
N VAL A 1 -2.15 22.88 14.52
CA VAL A 1 -1.99 21.41 14.45
C VAL A 1 -0.61 21.04 14.95
N LYS A 2 -0.54 20.09 15.92
CA LYS A 2 0.74 19.61 16.47
C LYS A 2 1.12 18.22 15.97
N LYS A 3 0.12 17.40 15.67
CA LYS A 3 0.32 16.02 15.20
C LYS A 3 -0.31 15.83 13.83
N VAL A 4 0.42 15.18 12.92
CA VAL A 4 -0.01 14.88 11.56
C VAL A 4 0.18 13.40 11.27
N VAL A 5 -0.85 12.75 10.74
CA VAL A 5 -0.75 11.41 10.16
C VAL A 5 -0.75 11.55 8.65
N ALA A 6 0.32 11.09 8.01
CA ALA A 6 0.48 11.16 6.57
C ALA A 6 0.33 9.78 5.94
N ALA A 7 -0.57 9.63 4.96
CA ALA A 7 -0.68 8.40 4.16
C ALA A 7 0.32 8.37 3.00
N CYS A 8 0.84 9.53 2.60
CA CYS A 8 1.82 9.67 1.53
C CYS A 8 3.23 9.79 2.11
N PRO A 9 4.18 8.90 1.74
CA PRO A 9 5.57 8.99 2.20
C PRO A 9 6.29 10.27 1.81
N HIS A 10 5.92 10.91 0.70
CA HIS A 10 6.47 12.20 0.30
C HIS A 10 6.02 13.31 1.27
N CYS A 11 4.71 13.36 1.57
CA CYS A 11 4.18 14.29 2.57
C CYS A 11 4.79 14.04 3.96
N PHE A 12 4.94 12.75 4.34
CA PHE A 12 5.63 12.37 5.57
C PHE A 12 7.06 12.92 5.61
N ASN A 13 7.82 12.76 4.54
CA ASN A 13 9.18 13.27 4.44
C ASN A 13 9.21 14.81 4.50
N SER A 14 8.43 15.50 3.67
CA SER A 14 8.44 16.97 3.61
C SER A 14 8.01 17.60 4.93
N LEU A 15 6.92 17.14 5.52
CA LEU A 15 6.42 17.68 6.79
C LEU A 15 7.37 17.40 7.96
N SER A 16 8.06 16.25 7.96
CA SER A 16 8.94 15.88 9.09
C SER A 16 10.37 16.41 8.96
N LYS A 17 10.89 16.61 7.74
CA LYS A 17 12.30 16.94 7.52
C LYS A 17 12.55 18.30 6.88
N GLU A 18 11.62 18.78 6.05
CA GLU A 18 11.82 20.01 5.28
C GLU A 18 11.13 21.19 5.95
N TYR A 19 9.89 21.02 6.44
CA TYR A 19 9.13 22.08 7.10
C TYR A 19 9.75 22.67 8.37
N PRO A 20 10.52 21.93 9.20
CA PRO A 20 11.24 22.52 10.34
C PRO A 20 12.15 23.68 9.95
N ALA A 21 12.80 23.62 8.80
CA ALA A 21 13.64 24.71 8.27
C ALA A 21 12.83 25.98 7.91
N LEU A 22 11.51 25.85 7.73
CA LEU A 22 10.57 26.93 7.44
C LEU A 22 9.74 27.35 8.67
N GLY A 23 10.09 26.88 9.86
CA GLY A 23 9.39 27.17 11.10
C GLY A 23 8.17 26.29 11.38
N GLY A 24 7.94 25.25 10.57
CA GLY A 24 6.87 24.26 10.80
C GLY A 24 7.35 23.12 11.66
N ASP A 25 6.95 23.08 12.94
CA ASP A 25 7.28 22.02 13.89
C ASP A 25 6.07 21.14 14.16
N PHE A 26 6.08 19.92 13.58
CA PHE A 26 5.01 18.93 13.71
C PHE A 26 5.55 17.58 14.14
N GLU A 27 4.83 16.91 15.04
CA GLU A 27 5.00 15.47 15.23
C GLU A 27 4.33 14.75 14.05
N VAL A 28 5.12 14.29 13.09
CA VAL A 28 4.61 13.60 11.89
C VAL A 28 4.81 12.11 12.02
N ILE A 29 3.75 11.35 11.77
CA ILE A 29 3.79 9.87 11.75
C ILE A 29 3.20 9.38 10.43
N HIS A 30 3.82 8.38 9.82
CA HIS A 30 3.24 7.71 8.66
C HIS A 30 2.10 6.78 9.10
N HIS A 31 1.04 6.67 8.27
CA HIS A 31 -0.14 5.86 8.65
C HIS A 31 0.22 4.40 8.98
N SER A 32 1.23 3.81 8.30
CA SER A 32 1.69 2.46 8.60
C SER A 32 2.20 2.30 10.04
N GLN A 33 2.90 3.32 10.56
CA GLN A 33 3.41 3.32 11.94
C GLN A 33 2.26 3.46 12.95
N LEU A 34 1.26 4.29 12.63
CA LEU A 34 0.07 4.43 13.46
C LEU A 34 -0.73 3.12 13.51
N LEU A 35 -1.02 2.53 12.34
CA LEU A 35 -1.78 1.29 12.24
C LEU A 35 -1.08 0.14 12.96
N SER A 36 0.23 -0.04 12.74
CA SER A 36 1.04 -1.05 13.42
C SER A 36 0.96 -0.90 14.95
N ARG A 37 1.04 0.34 15.46
CA ARG A 37 0.89 0.62 16.89
C ARG A 37 -0.51 0.29 17.41
N LEU A 38 -1.56 0.70 16.69
CA LEU A 38 -2.95 0.43 17.10
C LEU A 38 -3.28 -1.07 17.13
N VAL A 39 -2.73 -1.83 16.19
CA VAL A 39 -2.84 -3.29 16.19
C VAL A 39 -2.10 -3.89 17.39
N ALA A 40 -0.85 -3.48 17.63
CA ALA A 40 -0.05 -3.96 18.74
C ALA A 40 -0.68 -3.64 20.12
N GLU A 41 -1.38 -2.51 20.24
CA GLU A 41 -2.12 -2.10 21.44
C GLU A 41 -3.50 -2.78 21.55
N GLY A 42 -3.88 -3.64 20.61
CA GLY A 42 -5.19 -4.30 20.57
C GLY A 42 -6.38 -3.36 20.30
N LYS A 43 -6.12 -2.14 19.85
CA LYS A 43 -7.15 -1.14 19.49
C LYS A 43 -7.77 -1.41 18.12
N LEU A 44 -7.04 -2.09 17.25
CA LEU A 44 -7.52 -2.67 16.01
C LEU A 44 -7.33 -4.17 16.07
N THR A 45 -8.40 -4.91 15.85
CA THR A 45 -8.42 -6.38 15.92
C THR A 45 -8.85 -6.95 14.57
N PRO A 46 -7.90 -7.18 13.66
CA PRO A 46 -8.22 -7.73 12.35
C PRO A 46 -8.79 -9.15 12.48
N LYS A 47 -9.79 -9.44 11.66
CA LYS A 47 -10.39 -10.78 11.52
C LYS A 47 -9.73 -11.50 10.36
N ARG A 48 -10.10 -12.77 10.17
CA ARG A 48 -9.56 -13.60 9.10
C ARG A 48 -9.86 -13.03 7.71
N PHE A 49 -8.80 -12.83 6.95
CA PHE A 49 -8.83 -12.46 5.53
C PHE A 49 -7.83 -13.36 4.80
N ASN A 50 -8.32 -14.34 4.05
CA ASN A 50 -7.45 -15.29 3.35
C ASN A 50 -6.98 -14.67 2.05
N ALA A 51 -5.70 -14.34 1.96
CA ALA A 51 -5.05 -13.85 0.76
C ALA A 51 -3.54 -14.07 0.83
N LYS A 52 -2.92 -14.33 -0.30
CA LYS A 52 -1.47 -14.26 -0.46
C LYS A 52 -1.09 -12.84 -0.85
N VAL A 53 -0.30 -12.18 -0.03
CA VAL A 53 0.01 -10.75 -0.15
C VAL A 53 1.50 -10.54 -0.39
N THR A 54 1.86 -9.78 -1.41
CA THR A 54 3.21 -9.26 -1.59
C THR A 54 3.24 -7.77 -1.33
N TYR A 55 4.33 -7.25 -0.74
CA TYR A 55 4.43 -5.84 -0.37
C TYR A 55 5.46 -5.09 -1.22
N HIS A 56 5.03 -3.99 -1.81
CA HIS A 56 5.91 -3.03 -2.49
C HIS A 56 6.39 -1.96 -1.51
N ASP A 57 7.68 -1.89 -1.28
CA ASP A 57 8.32 -0.85 -0.46
C ASP A 57 8.33 0.51 -1.18
N PRO A 58 7.56 1.52 -0.74
CA PRO A 58 7.67 2.86 -1.30
C PRO A 58 9.04 3.47 -0.99
N CYS A 59 9.70 4.03 -2.02
CA CYS A 59 11.07 4.52 -1.88
C CYS A 59 11.24 5.60 -0.80
N TYR A 60 10.29 6.53 -0.67
CA TYR A 60 10.33 7.57 0.36
C TYR A 60 10.07 7.04 1.77
N LEU A 61 9.28 5.98 1.91
CA LEU A 61 9.05 5.35 3.21
C LEU A 61 10.27 4.49 3.63
N GLY A 62 10.70 3.58 2.74
CA GLY A 62 11.80 2.68 3.01
C GLY A 62 13.16 3.38 2.91
N ARG A 63 13.57 3.75 1.69
CA ARG A 63 14.93 4.24 1.42
C ARG A 63 15.25 5.56 2.11
N HIS A 64 14.32 6.54 2.09
CA HIS A 64 14.53 7.86 2.69
C HIS A 64 14.24 7.92 4.19
N SER A 65 13.28 7.12 4.68
CA SER A 65 12.82 7.19 6.08
C SER A 65 13.13 5.94 6.90
N ARG A 66 13.66 4.87 6.29
CA ARG A 66 14.02 3.60 6.94
C ARG A 66 12.86 2.90 7.65
N VAL A 67 11.64 3.12 7.17
CA VAL A 67 10.43 2.51 7.71
C VAL A 67 10.06 1.29 6.86
N TYR A 68 10.47 0.10 7.29
CA TYR A 68 10.26 -1.17 6.58
C TYR A 68 9.33 -2.12 7.34
N GLU A 69 9.46 -2.18 8.67
CA GLU A 69 8.75 -3.15 9.51
C GLU A 69 7.27 -2.79 9.76
N PRO A 70 6.88 -1.53 10.04
CA PRO A 70 5.50 -1.22 10.36
C PRO A 70 4.47 -1.64 9.30
N PRO A 71 4.70 -1.46 7.98
CA PRO A 71 3.78 -1.96 6.96
C PRO A 71 3.62 -3.48 6.99
N ARG A 72 4.74 -4.21 7.18
CA ARG A 72 4.74 -5.68 7.27
C ARG A 72 3.99 -6.18 8.50
N ALA A 73 4.26 -5.55 9.65
CA ALA A 73 3.57 -5.88 10.89
C ALA A 73 2.04 -5.71 10.77
N VAL A 74 1.56 -4.70 10.01
CA VAL A 74 0.14 -4.53 9.73
C VAL A 74 -0.40 -5.69 8.87
N ILE A 75 0.29 -6.05 7.79
CA ILE A 75 -0.12 -7.14 6.89
C ILE A 75 -0.13 -8.48 7.63
N GLU A 76 0.93 -8.79 8.35
CA GLU A 76 1.13 -10.04 9.09
C GLU A 76 0.19 -10.18 10.31
N SER A 77 -0.35 -9.07 10.82
CA SER A 77 -1.32 -9.09 11.91
C SER A 77 -2.69 -9.63 11.49
N VAL A 78 -2.96 -9.70 10.19
CA VAL A 78 -4.26 -10.16 9.66
C VAL A 78 -4.27 -11.68 9.57
N PRO A 79 -5.10 -12.38 10.38
CA PRO A 79 -5.16 -13.84 10.34
C PRO A 79 -5.58 -14.37 8.97
N GLY A 80 -4.84 -15.33 8.43
CA GLY A 80 -5.10 -15.94 7.13
C GLY A 80 -4.35 -15.28 5.96
N VAL A 81 -3.64 -14.20 6.21
CA VAL A 81 -2.72 -13.62 5.21
C VAL A 81 -1.43 -14.45 5.17
N GLU A 82 -1.04 -14.85 3.95
CA GLU A 82 0.28 -15.39 3.64
C GLU A 82 1.13 -14.27 3.03
N SER A 83 2.12 -13.77 3.77
CA SER A 83 3.03 -12.73 3.28
C SER A 83 4.17 -13.34 2.48
N VAL A 84 4.41 -12.83 1.27
CA VAL A 84 5.51 -13.25 0.40
C VAL A 84 6.28 -12.03 -0.11
N GLU A 85 7.61 -12.06 0.01
CA GLU A 85 8.46 -10.95 -0.42
C GLU A 85 8.80 -11.06 -1.91
N MET A 86 8.87 -9.90 -2.57
CA MET A 86 9.49 -9.79 -3.87
C MET A 86 11.02 -9.91 -3.75
N HIS A 87 11.69 -10.32 -4.81
CA HIS A 87 13.17 -10.43 -4.82
C HIS A 87 13.85 -9.10 -4.46
N ARG A 88 13.35 -7.99 -5.03
CA ARG A 88 13.82 -6.63 -4.72
C ARG A 88 12.91 -5.99 -3.68
N CYS A 89 13.17 -6.24 -2.40
CA CYS A 89 12.40 -5.70 -1.27
C CYS A 89 13.31 -4.94 -0.29
N ARG A 90 12.72 -4.21 0.63
CA ARG A 90 13.39 -3.44 1.68
C ARG A 90 14.40 -2.44 1.09
N GLU A 91 15.67 -2.48 1.51
CA GLU A 91 16.74 -1.61 1.01
C GLU A 91 17.00 -1.75 -0.48
N LYS A 92 16.75 -2.94 -1.02
CA LYS A 92 16.89 -3.26 -2.45
C LYS A 92 15.60 -3.00 -3.24
N GLY A 93 14.57 -2.44 -2.60
CA GLY A 93 13.27 -2.19 -3.20
C GLY A 93 13.37 -1.46 -4.55
N PHE A 94 12.68 -1.99 -5.56
CA PHE A 94 12.62 -1.38 -6.88
C PHE A 94 11.53 -0.30 -6.94
N CYS A 95 11.70 0.71 -7.79
CA CYS A 95 10.78 1.84 -7.90
C CYS A 95 9.42 1.44 -8.52
N CYS A 96 8.34 2.12 -8.12
CA CYS A 96 7.04 2.01 -8.79
C CYS A 96 6.96 2.80 -10.11
N GLY A 97 7.95 3.65 -10.38
CA GLY A 97 7.99 4.46 -11.60
C GLY A 97 7.33 5.84 -11.53
N ALA A 98 6.73 6.24 -10.39
CA ALA A 98 6.05 7.55 -10.29
C ALA A 98 7.01 8.74 -10.18
N GLY A 99 8.22 8.52 -9.64
CA GLY A 99 9.16 9.59 -9.30
C GLY A 99 9.62 10.43 -10.48
N GLY A 100 10.03 11.68 -10.22
CA GLY A 100 10.48 12.60 -11.26
C GLY A 100 9.39 13.01 -12.25
N ALA A 101 8.16 13.08 -11.80
CA ALA A 101 6.96 13.35 -12.61
C ALA A 101 6.68 12.31 -13.72
N ARG A 102 7.36 11.16 -13.70
CA ARG A 102 7.18 10.11 -14.72
C ARG A 102 5.77 9.54 -14.80
N MET A 103 5.02 9.59 -13.71
CA MET A 103 3.61 9.18 -13.74
C MET A 103 2.73 9.99 -14.70
N TRP A 104 3.19 11.18 -15.09
CA TRP A 104 2.51 12.08 -16.05
C TRP A 104 3.07 11.99 -17.47
N LEU A 105 4.12 11.18 -17.66
CA LEU A 105 4.81 11.03 -18.94
C LEU A 105 4.54 9.68 -19.55
N GLU A 106 4.29 9.65 -20.85
CA GLU A 106 4.27 8.42 -21.63
C GLU A 106 5.72 7.95 -21.92
N GLU A 107 6.16 6.91 -21.23
CA GLU A 107 7.46 6.28 -21.51
C GLU A 107 7.37 5.40 -22.76
N LYS A 108 8.07 5.82 -23.81
CA LYS A 108 8.12 5.09 -25.11
C LYS A 108 9.44 4.37 -25.36
N ILE A 109 10.42 4.52 -24.46
CA ILE A 109 11.76 3.94 -24.60
C ILE A 109 11.93 2.81 -23.59
N GLY A 110 12.14 1.60 -24.07
CA GLY A 110 12.32 0.41 -23.25
C GLY A 110 11.03 -0.02 -22.54
N LYS A 111 11.19 -0.72 -21.42
CA LYS A 111 10.08 -1.19 -20.58
C LYS A 111 9.78 -0.19 -19.48
N ARG A 112 8.53 0.20 -19.33
CA ARG A 112 8.08 1.09 -18.24
C ARG A 112 8.45 0.50 -16.88
N VAL A 113 8.90 1.38 -15.96
CA VAL A 113 9.37 0.97 -14.63
C VAL A 113 8.27 0.30 -13.80
N ASN A 114 7.02 0.80 -13.88
CA ASN A 114 5.88 0.19 -13.19
C ASN A 114 5.59 -1.21 -13.70
N LEU A 115 5.70 -1.46 -15.01
CA LEU A 115 5.52 -2.80 -15.60
C LEU A 115 6.58 -3.78 -15.12
N GLU A 116 7.85 -3.35 -15.09
CA GLU A 116 8.95 -4.17 -14.55
C GLU A 116 8.71 -4.54 -13.08
N ARG A 117 8.26 -3.57 -12.27
CA ARG A 117 7.96 -3.81 -10.86
C ARG A 117 6.76 -4.71 -10.66
N THR A 118 5.73 -4.52 -11.48
CA THR A 118 4.51 -5.32 -11.42
C THR A 118 4.76 -6.75 -11.87
N ASP A 119 5.57 -6.97 -12.90
CA ASP A 119 5.94 -8.33 -13.34
C ASP A 119 6.66 -9.10 -12.21
N GLU A 120 7.52 -8.43 -11.44
CA GLU A 120 8.14 -9.03 -10.25
C GLU A 120 7.11 -9.37 -9.16
N ALA A 121 6.14 -8.49 -8.93
CA ALA A 121 5.06 -8.73 -7.97
C ALA A 121 4.16 -9.91 -8.40
N LEU A 122 3.76 -9.95 -9.67
CA LEU A 122 2.97 -11.05 -10.23
C LEU A 122 3.72 -12.38 -10.18
N GLY A 123 5.04 -12.34 -10.35
CA GLY A 123 5.92 -13.51 -10.24
C GLY A 123 5.93 -14.18 -8.86
N THR A 124 5.46 -13.51 -7.80
CA THR A 124 5.32 -14.10 -6.46
C THR A 124 4.09 -15.02 -6.33
N GLY A 125 3.18 -14.95 -7.29
CA GLY A 125 1.88 -15.65 -7.23
C GLY A 125 0.95 -15.12 -6.14
N ALA A 126 1.08 -13.83 -5.76
CA ALA A 126 0.23 -13.19 -4.77
C ALA A 126 -1.13 -12.77 -5.37
N ASP A 127 -2.19 -12.86 -4.56
CA ASP A 127 -3.54 -12.39 -4.88
C ASP A 127 -3.66 -10.87 -4.70
N VAL A 128 -2.79 -10.33 -3.84
CA VAL A 128 -2.77 -8.90 -3.51
C VAL A 128 -1.36 -8.35 -3.59
N VAL A 129 -1.19 -7.28 -4.34
CA VAL A 129 0.00 -6.43 -4.31
C VAL A 129 -0.29 -5.26 -3.39
N SER A 130 0.38 -5.20 -2.23
CA SER A 130 0.16 -4.16 -1.23
C SER A 130 1.24 -3.10 -1.26
N THR A 131 0.87 -1.89 -0.89
CA THR A 131 1.81 -0.77 -0.71
C THR A 131 1.30 0.17 0.40
N ALA A 132 2.10 1.16 0.76
CA ALA A 132 1.75 2.20 1.73
C ALA A 132 2.07 3.60 1.15
N CYS A 133 1.68 3.82 -0.10
CA CYS A 133 1.86 5.07 -0.82
C CYS A 133 0.81 5.22 -1.93
N PRO A 134 0.03 6.31 -1.97
CA PRO A 134 -1.00 6.49 -2.99
C PRO A 134 -0.44 6.55 -4.41
N PHE A 135 0.76 7.12 -4.62
CA PHE A 135 1.39 7.12 -5.94
C PHE A 135 1.81 5.71 -6.38
N CYS A 136 2.40 4.92 -5.47
CA CYS A 136 2.74 3.54 -5.77
C CYS A 136 1.49 2.71 -6.06
N LEU A 137 0.40 2.95 -5.32
CA LEU A 137 -0.88 2.29 -5.54
C LEU A 137 -1.36 2.48 -6.98
N ILE A 138 -1.43 3.75 -7.43
CA ILE A 138 -1.87 4.11 -8.79
C ILE A 138 -0.97 3.46 -9.86
N MET A 139 0.35 3.56 -9.69
CA MET A 139 1.30 3.03 -10.68
C MET A 139 1.25 1.51 -10.82
N LEU A 140 1.06 0.80 -9.70
CA LEU A 140 0.98 -0.66 -9.71
C LEU A 140 -0.38 -1.13 -10.21
N ASP A 141 -1.47 -0.45 -9.84
CA ASP A 141 -2.82 -0.75 -10.32
C ASP A 141 -2.94 -0.57 -11.85
N ASP A 142 -2.41 0.54 -12.37
CA ASP A 142 -2.31 0.80 -13.80
C ASP A 142 -1.54 -0.34 -14.53
N ALA A 143 -0.42 -0.75 -13.95
CA ALA A 143 0.40 -1.80 -14.55
C ALA A 143 -0.24 -3.21 -14.46
N VAL A 144 -0.97 -3.52 -13.40
CA VAL A 144 -1.76 -4.77 -13.28
C VAL A 144 -2.84 -4.82 -14.34
N LYS A 145 -3.54 -3.69 -14.58
CA LYS A 145 -4.54 -3.55 -15.66
C LYS A 145 -3.91 -3.69 -17.04
N GLU A 146 -2.76 -3.06 -17.28
CA GLU A 146 -2.05 -3.22 -18.56
C GLU A 146 -1.62 -4.67 -18.81
N ARG A 147 -1.36 -5.44 -17.74
CA ARG A 147 -1.11 -6.88 -17.81
C ARG A 147 -2.38 -7.73 -17.90
N GLN A 148 -3.56 -7.11 -17.90
CA GLN A 148 -4.85 -7.79 -17.92
C GLN A 148 -5.00 -8.81 -16.78
N ARG A 149 -4.49 -8.46 -15.58
CA ARG A 149 -4.52 -9.33 -14.39
C ARG A 149 -5.36 -8.73 -13.26
N ASP A 150 -6.09 -7.66 -13.50
CA ASP A 150 -6.90 -6.93 -12.51
C ASP A 150 -8.13 -7.73 -12.00
N GLU A 151 -8.57 -8.74 -12.74
CA GLU A 151 -9.57 -9.70 -12.27
C GLU A 151 -9.00 -10.63 -11.18
N GLU A 152 -7.73 -11.03 -11.29
CA GLU A 152 -7.08 -12.02 -10.45
C GLU A 152 -6.29 -11.38 -9.28
N VAL A 153 -5.62 -10.27 -9.53
CA VAL A 153 -4.72 -9.61 -8.58
C VAL A 153 -5.22 -8.21 -8.26
N LYS A 154 -5.37 -7.92 -6.97
CA LYS A 154 -5.80 -6.59 -6.51
C LYS A 154 -4.61 -5.80 -5.98
N VAL A 155 -4.57 -4.50 -6.26
CA VAL A 155 -3.59 -3.58 -5.66
C VAL A 155 -4.26 -2.83 -4.52
N LEU A 156 -3.71 -2.97 -3.31
CA LEU A 156 -4.33 -2.43 -2.09
C LEU A 156 -3.31 -1.68 -1.23
N ASP A 157 -3.74 -0.57 -0.64
CA ASP A 157 -3.02 0.00 0.49
C ASP A 157 -3.15 -0.91 1.72
N ILE A 158 -2.15 -0.90 2.60
CA ILE A 158 -2.16 -1.69 3.84
C ILE A 158 -3.40 -1.40 4.70
N SER A 159 -3.89 -0.15 4.68
CA SER A 159 -5.11 0.26 5.39
C SER A 159 -6.36 -0.40 4.82
N GLN A 160 -6.41 -0.62 3.51
CA GLN A 160 -7.51 -1.31 2.84
C GLN A 160 -7.53 -2.82 3.15
N ILE A 161 -6.35 -3.45 3.32
CA ILE A 161 -6.27 -4.84 3.77
C ILE A 161 -6.84 -4.94 5.20
N LEU A 162 -6.42 -4.04 6.07
CA LEU A 162 -6.89 -4.01 7.45
C LEU A 162 -8.40 -3.74 7.52
N GLU A 163 -8.92 -2.76 6.78
CA GLU A 163 -10.34 -2.47 6.68
C GLU A 163 -11.16 -3.68 6.23
N ARG A 164 -10.74 -4.34 5.13
CA ARG A 164 -11.42 -5.55 4.62
C ARG A 164 -11.42 -6.68 5.64
N SER A 165 -10.38 -6.79 6.45
CA SER A 165 -10.33 -7.78 7.53
C SER A 165 -11.27 -7.47 8.70
N MET A 166 -11.66 -6.21 8.90
CA MET A 166 -12.55 -5.78 9.98
C MET A 166 -14.01 -5.66 9.54
N SER A 167 -14.25 -5.39 8.26
CA SER A 167 -15.59 -5.29 7.68
C SER A 167 -16.25 -6.67 7.57
N PRO A 168 -17.58 -6.78 7.72
CA PRO A 168 -18.26 -8.01 7.37
C PRO A 168 -18.05 -8.28 5.86
N PRO A 169 -17.95 -9.57 5.44
CA PRO A 169 -17.84 -9.89 4.03
C PRO A 169 -19.01 -9.24 3.26
N PRO A 170 -18.75 -8.74 2.04
CA PRO A 170 -19.84 -8.20 1.22
C PRO A 170 -20.93 -9.27 1.06
N PRO A 171 -22.21 -8.90 1.01
CA PRO A 171 -23.29 -9.85 0.77
C PRO A 171 -23.01 -10.59 -0.54
N PRO A 172 -23.35 -11.89 -0.63
CA PRO A 172 -23.14 -12.67 -1.84
C PRO A 172 -23.77 -11.97 -3.04
N ALA A 173 -23.05 -11.94 -4.16
CA ALA A 173 -23.54 -11.35 -5.40
C ALA A 173 -24.88 -12.03 -5.77
N GLY A 174 -25.99 -11.28 -5.70
CA GLY A 174 -27.34 -11.81 -5.93
C GLY A 174 -28.37 -11.43 -4.87
N SER A 175 -27.99 -10.94 -3.70
CA SER A 175 -28.93 -10.41 -2.70
C SER A 175 -29.15 -8.90 -2.88
N LEU A 176 -29.61 -8.49 -4.07
CA LEU A 176 -30.27 -7.19 -4.21
C LEU A 176 -31.61 -7.31 -3.50
N GLY A 177 -31.71 -6.62 -2.35
CA GLY A 177 -32.95 -6.54 -1.59
C GLY A 177 -34.11 -6.15 -2.49
N GLU A 178 -35.29 -6.74 -2.21
CA GLU A 178 -36.54 -6.37 -2.85
C GLU A 178 -36.72 -4.84 -2.78
N PRO A 179 -37.24 -4.21 -3.84
CA PRO A 179 -37.51 -2.78 -3.83
C PRO A 179 -38.47 -2.48 -2.67
N ILE A 180 -38.08 -1.54 -1.81
CA ILE A 180 -38.99 -1.00 -0.80
C ILE A 180 -40.16 -0.42 -1.52
N GLY A 181 -41.32 -1.10 -1.43
CA GLY A 181 -42.57 -0.62 -1.96
C GLY A 181 -42.96 0.71 -1.33
N LEU A 182 -43.26 1.70 -2.16
CA LEU A 182 -43.87 2.97 -1.78
C LEU A 182 -45.35 2.73 -1.47
#